data_21e95e55ea45b90de5393be19433a1b7
#
_entry.id   21e95e55ea45b90de5393be19433a1b7
#
_cell.length_a   1.000
_cell.length_b   1.000
_cell.length_c   1.000
_cell.angle_alpha   90.00
_cell.angle_beta   90.00
_cell.angle_gamma   90.00
#
_symmetry.space_group_name_H-M   'P 1'
#
loop_
_entity.id
_entity.type
_entity.pdbx_description
1 polymer ?
#
loop_
_entity_poly.entity_id
_entity_poly.type
_entity_poly.pdbx_seq_one_letter_code
_entity_poly.pdbx_strand_id
1 'polypeptide(L)'
;QIFVRGGFDRGGVRSALKRRRHAAVFLWSIELGQRGPKPLPANVHSLRGNASKKPIAQLLDGVHPEVEIPTCPTYLAPDAKREWKRVAAELETLGLVCQIDRAALAAYCAAWAEVVTCERKIKELNAADAKGEAGLVSITPSGYQQMSVWVQIRNRAYDRMMKFAAEFGLSPSARSRVTASKNNSQLGLPDEPRTGWGAL
;
A
#
# COMPACT_ATOMS: atom_id res chain seq x y z
N GLN A 1 -60.13 15.86 47.56
CA GLN A 1 -59.34 14.61 47.53
C GLN A 1 -59.80 13.76 46.36
N ILE A 2 -59.06 13.75 45.23
CA ILE A 2 -59.20 12.73 44.17
C ILE A 2 -57.85 12.34 43.78
N PHE A 3 -57.52 11.07 44.10
CA PHE A 3 -56.27 10.41 43.85
C PHE A 3 -56.33 9.78 42.41
N VAL A 4 -55.54 10.27 41.43
CA VAL A 4 -55.41 9.63 40.13
C VAL A 4 -54.05 8.90 40.06
N ARG A 5 -54.09 7.55 40.12
CA ARG A 5 -52.94 6.70 39.86
C ARG A 5 -52.69 6.62 38.35
N GLY A 6 -51.64 7.23 37.85
CA GLY A 6 -51.13 7.02 36.49
C GLY A 6 -50.14 5.84 36.51
N GLY A 7 -50.55 4.71 35.93
CA GLY A 7 -49.70 3.55 35.75
C GLY A 7 -48.68 3.81 34.63
N PHE A 8 -47.41 3.80 34.98
CA PHE A 8 -46.30 3.96 34.02
C PHE A 8 -46.03 2.60 33.39
N ASP A 9 -46.40 2.42 32.13
CA ASP A 9 -46.13 1.20 31.36
C ASP A 9 -44.62 1.08 31.09
N ARG A 10 -43.95 0.18 31.76
CA ARG A 10 -42.51 -0.12 31.62
C ARG A 10 -42.22 -1.12 30.51
N GLY A 11 -43.23 -1.57 29.76
CA GLY A 11 -43.05 -2.61 28.70
C GLY A 11 -42.53 -2.08 27.36
N GLY A 12 -42.90 -0.87 26.97
CA GLY A 12 -42.59 -0.28 25.66
C GLY A 12 -41.14 0.11 25.46
N VAL A 13 -40.48 0.55 26.54
CA VAL A 13 -39.07 1.05 26.42
C VAL A 13 -38.07 -0.05 26.28
N ARG A 14 -38.33 -1.26 26.84
CA ARG A 14 -37.42 -2.40 26.73
C ARG A 14 -37.41 -3.04 25.33
N SER A 15 -38.52 -2.99 24.61
CA SER A 15 -38.61 -3.54 23.24
C SER A 15 -37.92 -2.64 22.22
N ALA A 16 -37.95 -1.33 22.38
CA ALA A 16 -37.28 -0.36 21.51
C ALA A 16 -35.74 -0.38 21.70
N LEU A 17 -35.26 -0.54 22.94
CA LEU A 17 -33.83 -0.69 23.21
C LEU A 17 -33.25 -2.03 22.71
N LYS A 18 -34.06 -3.10 22.73
CA LYS A 18 -33.64 -4.42 22.21
C LYS A 18 -33.50 -4.43 20.68
N ARG A 19 -34.39 -3.70 19.96
CA ARG A 19 -34.28 -3.55 18.49
C ARG A 19 -33.09 -2.69 18.06
N ARG A 20 -32.72 -1.65 18.84
CA ARG A 20 -31.55 -0.83 18.54
C ARG A 20 -30.21 -1.57 18.77
N ARG A 21 -30.16 -2.52 19.72
CA ARG A 21 -28.97 -3.34 19.94
C ARG A 21 -28.69 -4.32 18.79
N HIS A 22 -29.69 -4.86 18.13
CA HIS A 22 -29.50 -5.75 16.97
C HIS A 22 -29.12 -5.00 15.69
N ALA A 23 -29.52 -3.73 15.51
CA ALA A 23 -29.09 -2.91 14.37
C ALA A 23 -27.63 -2.43 14.47
N ALA A 24 -27.14 -2.20 15.71
CA ALA A 24 -25.76 -1.76 15.92
C ALA A 24 -24.71 -2.89 15.81
N VAL A 25 -25.12 -4.16 15.98
CA VAL A 25 -24.21 -5.31 15.89
C VAL A 25 -23.96 -5.73 14.44
N PHE A 26 -24.84 -5.35 13.50
CA PHE A 26 -24.70 -5.73 12.08
C PHE A 26 -23.75 -4.85 11.27
N LEU A 27 -23.34 -3.69 11.82
CA LEU A 27 -22.42 -2.76 11.11
C LEU A 27 -20.94 -2.92 11.50
N TRP A 28 -20.58 -3.87 12.36
CA TRP A 28 -19.20 -4.06 12.79
C TRP A 28 -18.62 -5.41 12.41
N SER A 29 -19.18 -6.07 11.41
CA SER A 29 -18.53 -7.20 10.72
C SER A 29 -17.77 -6.70 9.50
N ILE A 30 -17.02 -5.61 9.63
CA ILE A 30 -15.93 -5.35 8.69
C ILE A 30 -14.86 -6.37 9.06
N GLU A 31 -14.75 -7.41 8.24
CA GLU A 31 -13.73 -8.44 8.37
C GLU A 31 -12.35 -7.79 8.42
N LEU A 32 -11.85 -7.61 9.65
CA LEU A 32 -10.48 -7.16 9.89
C LEU A 32 -9.53 -8.32 9.54
N GLY A 33 -9.03 -8.30 8.32
CA GLY A 33 -7.89 -9.07 7.89
C GLY A 33 -8.22 -10.44 7.27
N GLN A 34 -8.20 -10.52 5.96
CA GLN A 34 -8.12 -11.80 5.27
C GLN A 34 -6.80 -12.48 5.63
N ARG A 35 -6.89 -13.58 6.39
CA ARG A 35 -5.73 -14.45 6.64
C ARG A 35 -5.44 -15.23 5.36
N GLY A 36 -4.22 -15.16 4.86
CA GLY A 36 -3.80 -15.89 3.67
C GLY A 36 -2.92 -15.06 2.74
N PRO A 37 -2.42 -15.66 1.66
CA PRO A 37 -1.66 -14.93 0.66
C PRO A 37 -2.57 -13.90 -0.03
N LYS A 38 -1.97 -12.77 -0.45
CA LYS A 38 -2.69 -11.70 -1.18
C LYS A 38 -3.44 -12.29 -2.38
N PRO A 39 -4.68 -11.84 -2.66
CA PRO A 39 -5.45 -12.34 -3.80
C PRO A 39 -4.72 -12.09 -5.11
N LEU A 40 -4.80 -13.05 -6.02
CA LEU A 40 -4.22 -12.91 -7.35
C LEU A 40 -5.06 -11.95 -8.20
N PRO A 41 -4.42 -11.16 -9.08
CA PRO A 41 -5.13 -10.30 -10.04
C PRO A 41 -6.06 -11.09 -10.97
N ALA A 42 -7.12 -10.42 -11.46
CA ALA A 42 -8.14 -11.05 -12.33
C ALA A 42 -7.55 -11.68 -13.60
N ASN A 43 -6.56 -11.03 -14.23
CA ASN A 43 -5.87 -11.55 -15.42
C ASN A 43 -5.13 -12.86 -15.14
N VAL A 44 -4.53 -13.04 -13.95
CA VAL A 44 -3.87 -14.29 -13.55
C VAL A 44 -4.88 -15.39 -13.30
N HIS A 45 -6.06 -15.07 -12.73
CA HIS A 45 -7.15 -16.03 -12.61
C HIS A 45 -7.64 -16.51 -13.97
N SER A 46 -7.79 -15.60 -14.94
CA SER A 46 -8.18 -15.93 -16.32
C SER A 46 -7.15 -16.84 -17.00
N LEU A 47 -5.86 -16.49 -16.94
CA LEU A 47 -4.78 -17.28 -17.56
C LEU A 47 -4.62 -18.68 -16.95
N ARG A 48 -4.93 -18.84 -15.66
CA ARG A 48 -4.90 -20.16 -14.97
C ARG A 48 -6.21 -20.95 -15.11
N GLY A 49 -7.10 -20.55 -15.99
CA GLY A 49 -8.38 -21.24 -16.21
C GLY A 49 -9.38 -21.10 -15.07
N ASN A 50 -9.17 -20.11 -14.17
CA ASN A 50 -10.08 -19.79 -13.06
C ASN A 50 -10.52 -21.02 -12.23
N ALA A 51 -9.57 -21.85 -11.81
CA ALA A 51 -9.83 -23.08 -11.05
C ALA A 51 -10.70 -22.83 -9.78
N SER A 52 -10.66 -21.63 -9.21
CA SER A 52 -11.50 -21.23 -8.07
C SER A 52 -12.93 -20.83 -8.46
N LYS A 53 -13.29 -20.86 -9.75
CA LYS A 53 -14.63 -20.47 -10.29
C LYS A 53 -15.12 -19.10 -9.79
N LYS A 54 -14.21 -18.17 -9.49
CA LYS A 54 -14.58 -16.81 -9.09
C LYS A 54 -15.13 -16.05 -10.30
N PRO A 55 -16.21 -15.27 -10.16
CA PRO A 55 -16.70 -14.46 -11.25
C PRO A 55 -15.66 -13.38 -11.60
N ILE A 56 -15.04 -13.51 -12.78
CA ILE A 56 -13.97 -12.62 -13.24
C ILE A 56 -14.46 -11.16 -13.31
N ALA A 57 -15.75 -10.96 -13.67
CA ALA A 57 -16.37 -9.63 -13.67
C ALA A 57 -16.28 -8.94 -12.30
N GLN A 58 -16.52 -9.67 -11.20
CA GLN A 58 -16.41 -9.13 -9.85
C GLN A 58 -14.95 -8.85 -9.43
N LEU A 59 -13.99 -9.58 -10.00
CA LEU A 59 -12.57 -9.32 -9.77
C LEU A 59 -12.08 -8.10 -10.56
N LEU A 60 -12.74 -7.77 -11.67
CA LEU A 60 -12.47 -6.59 -12.49
C LEU A 60 -13.20 -5.35 -11.97
N ASP A 61 -14.29 -5.53 -11.22
CA ASP A 61 -15.13 -4.48 -10.65
C ASP A 61 -14.57 -3.90 -9.34
N GLY A 62 -13.23 -3.94 -9.20
CA GLY A 62 -12.54 -3.32 -8.08
C GLY A 62 -12.72 -1.79 -8.06
N VAL A 63 -12.53 -1.17 -6.90
CA VAL A 63 -12.47 0.29 -6.79
C VAL A 63 -11.31 0.80 -7.63
N HIS A 64 -11.61 1.54 -8.69
CA HIS A 64 -10.61 2.23 -9.53
C HIS A 64 -10.62 3.72 -9.17
N PRO A 65 -9.80 4.15 -8.20
CA PRO A 65 -9.71 5.56 -7.86
C PRO A 65 -9.16 6.35 -9.05
N GLU A 66 -9.58 7.61 -9.16
CA GLU A 66 -9.08 8.51 -10.19
C GLU A 66 -7.56 8.71 -10.04
N VAL A 67 -6.87 8.71 -11.19
CA VAL A 67 -5.41 8.89 -11.23
C VAL A 67 -5.11 10.36 -10.99
N GLU A 68 -4.52 10.66 -9.86
CA GLU A 68 -4.16 12.03 -9.47
C GLU A 68 -2.93 12.02 -8.58
N ILE A 69 -1.98 12.93 -8.83
CA ILE A 69 -0.81 13.08 -7.97
C ILE A 69 -1.22 13.67 -6.63
N PRO A 70 -1.00 12.96 -5.52
CA PRO A 70 -1.28 13.50 -4.20
C PRO A 70 -0.33 14.64 -3.83
N THR A 71 -0.81 15.57 -3.00
CA THR A 71 0.02 16.70 -2.53
C THR A 71 1.17 16.21 -1.66
N CYS A 72 2.39 16.69 -1.94
CA CYS A 72 3.57 16.33 -1.18
C CYS A 72 3.47 16.77 0.29
N PRO A 73 3.66 15.89 1.26
CA PRO A 73 3.64 16.26 2.67
C PRO A 73 4.75 17.26 3.04
N THR A 74 4.41 18.23 3.86
CA THR A 74 5.33 19.31 4.25
C THR A 74 6.49 18.83 5.14
N TYR A 75 6.27 17.77 5.93
CA TYR A 75 7.23 17.20 6.86
C TYR A 75 8.40 16.44 6.20
N LEU A 76 8.30 16.14 4.91
CA LEU A 76 9.34 15.38 4.21
C LEU A 76 10.64 16.18 4.11
N ALA A 77 11.77 15.50 4.31
CA ALA A 77 13.11 16.05 4.10
C ALA A 77 13.32 16.47 2.63
N PRO A 78 14.27 17.37 2.36
CA PRO A 78 14.54 17.85 0.98
C PRO A 78 14.83 16.72 -0.02
N ASP A 79 15.59 15.71 0.38
CA ASP A 79 15.91 14.55 -0.44
C ASP A 79 14.65 13.74 -0.75
N ALA A 80 13.78 13.53 0.25
CA ALA A 80 12.49 12.85 0.08
C ALA A 80 11.55 13.64 -0.85
N LYS A 81 11.53 14.98 -0.78
CA LYS A 81 10.71 15.82 -1.69
C LYS A 81 11.20 15.74 -3.13
N ARG A 82 12.51 15.63 -3.35
CA ARG A 82 13.05 15.42 -4.70
C ARG A 82 12.62 14.09 -5.28
N GLU A 83 12.72 13.02 -4.49
CA GLU A 83 12.29 11.69 -4.89
C GLU A 83 10.78 11.64 -5.10
N TRP A 84 9.99 12.33 -4.26
CA TRP A 84 8.54 12.44 -4.45
C TRP A 84 8.19 12.98 -5.83
N LYS A 85 8.80 14.09 -6.23
CA LYS A 85 8.54 14.70 -7.54
C LYS A 85 8.87 13.76 -8.69
N ARG A 86 9.98 13.03 -8.58
CA ARG A 86 10.41 12.08 -9.60
C ARG A 86 9.43 10.90 -9.73
N VAL A 87 9.15 10.24 -8.62
CA VAL A 87 8.36 9.00 -8.63
C VAL A 87 6.88 9.27 -8.87
N ALA A 88 6.32 10.33 -8.29
CA ALA A 88 4.91 10.66 -8.48
C ALA A 88 4.56 10.93 -9.95
N ALA A 89 5.43 11.63 -10.69
CA ALA A 89 5.23 11.88 -12.11
C ALA A 89 5.28 10.58 -12.95
N GLU A 90 6.18 9.67 -12.63
CA GLU A 90 6.25 8.37 -13.31
C GLU A 90 5.03 7.49 -13.00
N LEU A 91 4.60 7.45 -11.73
CA LEU A 91 3.42 6.69 -11.31
C LEU A 91 2.12 7.24 -11.91
N GLU A 92 1.99 8.56 -12.06
CA GLU A 92 0.87 9.18 -12.76
C GLU A 92 0.82 8.74 -14.22
N THR A 93 1.97 8.80 -14.91
CA THR A 93 2.08 8.36 -16.30
C THR A 93 1.67 6.90 -16.48
N LEU A 94 2.01 6.06 -15.52
CA LEU A 94 1.63 4.64 -15.49
C LEU A 94 0.20 4.41 -15.02
N GLY A 95 -0.49 5.42 -14.49
CA GLY A 95 -1.83 5.28 -13.92
C GLY A 95 -1.85 4.50 -12.60
N LEU A 96 -0.79 4.57 -11.82
CA LEU A 96 -0.57 3.78 -10.61
C LEU A 96 -0.63 4.59 -9.31
N VAL A 97 -0.99 5.87 -9.35
CA VAL A 97 -1.06 6.73 -8.17
C VAL A 97 -2.41 7.44 -8.09
N CYS A 98 -2.93 7.55 -6.87
CA CYS A 98 -4.13 8.28 -6.55
C CYS A 98 -3.97 9.02 -5.21
N GLN A 99 -4.95 9.87 -4.86
CA GLN A 99 -4.91 10.67 -3.61
C GLN A 99 -4.77 9.82 -2.35
N ILE A 100 -5.31 8.59 -2.34
CA ILE A 100 -5.27 7.68 -1.20
C ILE A 100 -3.85 7.19 -0.93
N ASP A 101 -3.01 7.11 -1.96
CA ASP A 101 -1.64 6.56 -1.87
C ASP A 101 -0.63 7.50 -1.21
N ARG A 102 -1.07 8.72 -0.85
CA ARG A 102 -0.22 9.76 -0.27
C ARG A 102 0.67 9.29 0.87
N ALA A 103 0.11 8.53 1.80
CA ALA A 103 0.86 8.07 2.97
C ALA A 103 1.91 7.00 2.61
N ALA A 104 1.55 6.06 1.74
CA ALA A 104 2.45 4.99 1.29
C ALA A 104 3.61 5.56 0.46
N LEU A 105 3.32 6.49 -0.46
CA LEU A 105 4.34 7.18 -1.25
C LEU A 105 5.26 8.04 -0.37
N ALA A 106 4.71 8.71 0.66
CA ALA A 106 5.52 9.46 1.62
C ALA A 106 6.46 8.56 2.41
N ALA A 107 6.01 7.38 2.82
CA ALA A 107 6.83 6.41 3.53
C ALA A 107 7.97 5.85 2.64
N TYR A 108 7.70 5.61 1.35
CA TYR A 108 8.73 5.26 0.37
C TYR A 108 9.80 6.37 0.27
N CYS A 109 9.37 7.61 0.04
CA CYS A 109 10.28 8.74 -0.13
C CYS A 109 11.09 9.05 1.16
N ALA A 110 10.48 8.88 2.33
CA ALA A 110 11.18 9.03 3.60
C ALA A 110 12.27 7.96 3.77
N ALA A 111 11.97 6.71 3.45
CA ALA A 111 12.95 5.62 3.48
C ALA A 111 14.09 5.86 2.49
N TRP A 112 13.80 6.36 1.29
CA TRP A 112 14.81 6.78 0.31
C TRP A 112 15.73 7.86 0.89
N ALA A 113 15.19 8.92 1.49
CA ALA A 113 15.98 9.99 2.08
C ALA A 113 16.86 9.51 3.24
N GLU A 114 16.40 8.55 4.04
CA GLU A 114 17.22 7.91 5.07
C GLU A 114 18.40 7.16 4.46
N VAL A 115 18.19 6.40 3.38
CA VAL A 115 19.27 5.73 2.65
C VAL A 115 20.30 6.74 2.17
N VAL A 116 19.87 7.81 1.49
CA VAL A 116 20.77 8.87 0.99
C VAL A 116 21.57 9.50 2.13
N THR A 117 20.94 9.75 3.27
CA THR A 117 21.61 10.34 4.44
C THR A 117 22.65 9.39 5.02
N CYS A 118 22.31 8.10 5.17
CA CYS A 118 23.23 7.08 5.67
C CYS A 118 24.44 6.90 4.73
N GLU A 119 24.19 6.83 3.41
CA GLU A 119 25.27 6.69 2.42
C GLU A 119 26.22 7.88 2.45
N ARG A 120 25.69 9.10 2.63
CA ARG A 120 26.50 10.30 2.79
C ARG A 120 27.37 10.22 4.04
N LYS A 121 26.79 9.79 5.18
CA LYS A 121 27.51 9.64 6.44
C LYS A 121 28.57 8.54 6.39
N ILE A 122 28.26 7.40 5.79
CA ILE A 122 29.22 6.31 5.59
C ILE A 122 30.40 6.80 4.74
N LYS A 123 30.12 7.52 3.66
CA LYS A 123 31.15 8.09 2.79
C LYS A 123 32.04 9.11 3.51
N GLU A 124 31.43 10.01 4.32
CA GLU A 124 32.17 11.01 5.13
C GLU A 124 33.10 10.30 6.12
N LEU A 125 32.61 9.30 6.86
CA LEU A 125 33.41 8.56 7.84
C LEU A 125 34.51 7.76 7.19
N ASN A 126 34.26 7.11 6.07
CA ASN A 126 35.29 6.38 5.33
C ASN A 126 36.38 7.30 4.78
N ALA A 127 35.99 8.50 4.31
CA ALA A 127 36.97 9.48 3.81
C ALA A 127 37.89 10.05 4.92
N ALA A 128 37.40 10.10 6.16
CA ALA A 128 38.15 10.57 7.33
C ALA A 128 39.05 9.49 7.96
N ASP A 129 38.86 8.22 7.56
CA ASP A 129 39.61 7.09 8.13
C ASP A 129 40.73 6.64 7.18
N ALA A 130 41.91 6.39 7.75
CA ALA A 130 43.09 5.96 6.99
C ALA A 130 42.88 4.59 6.29
N LYS A 131 42.05 3.71 6.85
CA LYS A 131 41.69 2.41 6.27
C LYS A 131 40.47 2.48 5.36
N GLY A 132 39.69 3.57 5.43
CA GLY A 132 38.47 3.72 4.66
C GLY A 132 37.28 2.85 5.14
N GLU A 133 37.29 2.37 6.37
CA GLU A 133 36.34 1.41 6.91
C GLU A 133 35.46 1.97 8.04
N ALA A 134 35.75 3.15 8.59
CA ALA A 134 35.10 3.71 9.78
C ALA A 134 33.57 3.92 9.62
N GLY A 135 33.08 4.06 8.39
CA GLY A 135 31.65 4.13 8.11
C GLY A 135 30.97 2.77 8.08
N LEU A 136 31.73 1.69 7.89
CA LEU A 136 31.19 0.33 7.79
C LEU A 136 31.30 -0.45 9.10
N VAL A 137 32.39 -0.25 9.83
CA VAL A 137 32.72 -0.95 11.05
C VAL A 137 32.87 0.03 12.21
N SER A 138 32.30 -0.28 13.35
CA SER A 138 32.55 0.40 14.61
C SER A 138 33.25 -0.53 15.60
N ILE A 139 34.24 -0.01 16.35
CA ILE A 139 34.93 -0.80 17.34
C ILE A 139 34.38 -0.44 18.72
N THR A 140 33.96 -1.44 19.48
CA THR A 140 33.52 -1.27 20.87
C THR A 140 34.68 -0.95 21.78
N PRO A 141 34.45 -0.41 23.00
CA PRO A 141 35.50 -0.19 23.97
C PRO A 141 36.31 -1.44 24.36
N SER A 142 35.69 -2.62 24.20
CA SER A 142 36.33 -3.93 24.42
C SER A 142 37.13 -4.46 23.21
N GLY A 143 37.27 -3.66 22.13
CA GLY A 143 38.00 -4.05 20.93
C GLY A 143 37.22 -4.92 19.93
N TYR A 144 35.93 -5.23 20.18
CA TYR A 144 35.13 -6.01 19.28
C TYR A 144 34.64 -5.18 18.08
N GLN A 145 34.80 -5.74 16.89
CA GLN A 145 34.31 -5.13 15.66
C GLN A 145 32.85 -5.48 15.40
N GLN A 146 32.04 -4.46 15.16
CA GLN A 146 30.61 -4.63 14.83
C GLN A 146 30.22 -3.74 13.65
N MET A 147 29.12 -4.11 12.99
CA MET A 147 28.56 -3.31 11.92
C MET A 147 28.19 -1.90 12.44
N SER A 148 28.61 -0.87 11.71
CA SER A 148 28.29 0.51 12.03
C SER A 148 26.78 0.76 12.15
N VAL A 149 26.38 1.63 13.06
CA VAL A 149 24.97 2.03 13.22
C VAL A 149 24.38 2.60 11.93
N TRP A 150 25.18 3.31 11.14
CA TRP A 150 24.74 3.88 9.86
C TRP A 150 24.40 2.80 8.83
N VAL A 151 25.18 1.73 8.78
CA VAL A 151 24.89 0.56 7.92
C VAL A 151 23.62 -0.16 8.38
N GLN A 152 23.40 -0.29 9.70
CA GLN A 152 22.20 -0.92 10.22
C GLN A 152 20.94 -0.10 9.88
N ILE A 153 20.98 1.21 10.06
CA ILE A 153 19.87 2.12 9.71
C ILE A 153 19.59 2.05 8.21
N ARG A 154 20.64 2.14 7.39
CA ARG A 154 20.54 2.03 5.92
C ARG A 154 19.87 0.74 5.48
N ASN A 155 20.29 -0.40 6.02
CA ASN A 155 19.73 -1.70 5.64
C ASN A 155 18.22 -1.76 5.99
N ARG A 156 17.83 -1.30 7.18
CA ARG A 156 16.42 -1.21 7.56
C ARG A 156 15.63 -0.24 6.68
N ALA A 157 16.24 0.85 6.25
CA ALA A 157 15.61 1.79 5.32
C ALA A 157 15.44 1.16 3.93
N TYR A 158 16.41 0.41 3.41
CA TYR A 158 16.28 -0.36 2.17
C TYR A 158 15.15 -1.38 2.26
N ASP A 159 15.04 -2.13 3.34
CA ASP A 159 13.96 -3.12 3.52
C ASP A 159 12.57 -2.46 3.46
N ARG A 160 12.40 -1.31 4.12
CA ARG A 160 11.14 -0.54 4.07
C ARG A 160 10.88 0.00 2.66
N MET A 161 11.89 0.59 2.04
CA MET A 161 11.80 1.13 0.69
C MET A 161 11.39 0.06 -0.31
N MET A 162 12.02 -1.13 -0.27
CA MET A 162 11.71 -2.22 -1.19
C MET A 162 10.29 -2.77 -1.00
N LYS A 163 9.76 -2.79 0.23
CA LYS A 163 8.37 -3.18 0.49
C LYS A 163 7.39 -2.23 -0.20
N PHE A 164 7.56 -0.91 -0.01
CA PHE A 164 6.71 0.08 -0.68
C PHE A 164 6.92 0.11 -2.19
N ALA A 165 8.16 -0.04 -2.66
CA ALA A 165 8.46 -0.13 -4.08
C ALA A 165 7.71 -1.30 -4.75
N ALA A 166 7.58 -2.43 -4.07
CA ALA A 166 6.84 -3.58 -4.56
C ALA A 166 5.32 -3.31 -4.62
N GLU A 167 4.76 -2.55 -3.68
CA GLU A 167 3.32 -2.18 -3.71
C GLU A 167 3.00 -1.25 -4.89
N PHE A 168 3.89 -0.31 -5.22
CA PHE A 168 3.74 0.59 -6.37
C PHE A 168 4.20 0.00 -7.72
N GLY A 169 4.62 -1.25 -7.76
CA GLY A 169 5.09 -1.87 -8.99
C GLY A 169 6.40 -1.28 -9.54
N LEU A 170 7.25 -0.70 -8.70
CA LEU A 170 8.52 -0.09 -9.12
C LEU A 170 9.57 -1.13 -9.54
N SER A 171 9.37 -2.41 -9.22
CA SER A 171 10.22 -3.49 -9.71
C SER A 171 9.57 -4.24 -10.89
N PRO A 172 10.35 -4.83 -11.82
CA PRO A 172 9.81 -5.59 -12.94
C PRO A 172 8.87 -6.72 -12.53
N SER A 173 9.20 -7.44 -11.47
CA SER A 173 8.38 -8.53 -10.93
C SER A 173 7.09 -8.04 -10.23
N ALA A 174 7.11 -6.84 -9.67
CA ALA A 174 5.94 -6.25 -9.02
C ALA A 174 4.98 -5.66 -10.07
N ARG A 175 5.47 -5.11 -11.17
CA ARG A 175 4.65 -4.53 -12.24
C ARG A 175 3.64 -5.51 -12.83
N SER A 176 3.98 -6.77 -12.95
CA SER A 176 3.04 -7.79 -13.43
C SER A 176 1.86 -8.05 -12.49
N ARG A 177 1.92 -7.59 -11.24
CA ARG A 177 0.90 -7.76 -10.21
C ARG A 177 0.06 -6.52 -9.96
N VAL A 178 0.54 -5.36 -10.38
CA VAL A 178 -0.13 -4.07 -10.20
C VAL A 178 -0.92 -3.75 -11.46
N THR A 179 -2.22 -3.50 -11.32
CA THR A 179 -3.09 -3.12 -12.44
C THR A 179 -3.21 -1.61 -12.46
N ALA A 180 -2.86 -0.99 -13.60
CA ALA A 180 -3.04 0.44 -13.79
C ALA A 180 -4.53 0.82 -13.80
N SER A 181 -4.85 1.94 -13.17
CA SER A 181 -6.22 2.49 -13.15
C SER A 181 -6.63 3.11 -14.49
N LYS A 182 -5.71 3.32 -15.41
CA LYS A 182 -6.04 3.85 -16.75
C LYS A 182 -6.94 2.89 -17.50
N ASN A 183 -8.07 3.42 -17.94
CA ASN A 183 -9.04 2.75 -18.80
C ASN A 183 -8.34 1.91 -19.86
N ASN A 184 -8.83 0.68 -20.02
CA ASN A 184 -8.38 -0.38 -20.93
C ASN A 184 -8.38 -0.02 -22.43
N SER A 185 -8.62 1.23 -22.80
CA SER A 185 -8.62 1.70 -24.18
C SER A 185 -7.23 1.71 -24.86
N GLN A 186 -6.15 1.33 -24.14
CA GLN A 186 -4.81 1.23 -24.72
C GLN A 186 -4.23 -0.19 -24.81
N LEU A 187 -4.90 -1.19 -24.28
CA LEU A 187 -4.69 -2.56 -24.74
C LEU A 187 -5.57 -2.70 -25.98
N GLY A 188 -5.05 -2.29 -27.11
CA GLY A 188 -5.64 -2.51 -28.42
C GLY A 188 -5.69 -4.01 -28.76
N LEU A 189 -6.49 -4.73 -28.02
CA LEU A 189 -7.15 -5.91 -28.51
C LEU A 189 -8.32 -5.38 -29.33
N PRO A 190 -8.29 -5.53 -30.66
CA PRO A 190 -9.46 -5.20 -31.47
C PRO A 190 -10.66 -5.92 -30.86
N ASP A 191 -11.79 -5.20 -30.73
CA ASP A 191 -13.13 -5.80 -30.61
C ASP A 191 -13.46 -6.51 -31.95
N GLU A 192 -12.62 -7.47 -32.33
CA GLU A 192 -12.94 -8.38 -33.40
C GLU A 192 -14.01 -9.34 -32.86
N PRO A 193 -15.20 -9.33 -33.45
CA PRO A 193 -16.16 -10.39 -33.22
C PRO A 193 -15.45 -11.69 -33.56
N ARG A 194 -15.37 -12.62 -32.60
CA ARG A 194 -14.81 -13.94 -32.82
C ARG A 194 -15.64 -14.67 -33.88
N THR A 195 -15.38 -14.36 -35.13
CA THR A 195 -15.79 -15.17 -36.25
C THR A 195 -14.78 -16.29 -36.39
N GLY A 196 -15.03 -17.42 -35.76
CA GLY A 196 -14.14 -18.55 -35.88
C GLY A 196 -14.58 -19.73 -35.06
N TRP A 197 -15.07 -20.76 -35.73
CA TRP A 197 -15.27 -22.14 -35.26
C TRP A 197 -16.47 -22.44 -34.35
N GLY A 198 -17.48 -21.60 -34.30
CA GLY A 198 -18.72 -21.85 -33.55
C GLY A 198 -20.01 -21.64 -34.35
N ALA A 199 -19.91 -21.52 -35.66
CA ALA A 199 -21.07 -21.36 -36.56
C ALA A 199 -21.08 -22.45 -37.64
N LEU A 200 -21.13 -23.73 -37.20
CA LEU A 200 -21.56 -24.88 -37.97
C LEU A 200 -22.39 -25.76 -37.08
#